data_66eb83b4b6c1ae9cf0aad83eb5474fa1
#
_entry.id   66eb83b4b6c1ae9cf0aad83eb5474fa1
#
_cell.length_a   1.000
_cell.length_b   1.000
_cell.length_c   1.000
_cell.angle_alpha   90.00
_cell.angle_beta   90.00
_cell.angle_gamma   90.00
#
_symmetry.space_group_name_H-M   'P 1'
#
loop_
_entity.id
_entity.type
_entity.pdbx_description
1 polymer ?
#
loop_
_entity_poly.entity_id
_entity_poly.type
_entity_poly.pdbx_seq_one_letter_code
_entity_poly.pdbx_strand_id
1 'polypeptide(L)'
;MKVVQLEATPEVRGLEHRGGTFHARTIVEGKPGTPGNFKFSLSRLGTDYSGPRHRHNFDQYRYMIEGWSDYGQDGPLKAGMLGYYPEGVHYGPQVNKTEIYCAVLQFGGASGSGYLLPREVKAGMEELKQIGEFKDGVFHRREGVPGKRNMDGFQAIWEHVHGREMHYPKGRYAAPISLDSAHFDWVPLKGTNGVAEKLFGVWTERRTQAGLFKLEKGARFEAAGHGVYLVLSGAGACAGNPLKQYTTVYVEADERAIIEASEEILLLHYGLPDLSDIEASGDTSGTLQAAE
;
A
#
# COMPACT_ATOMS: atom_id res chain seq x y z
N MET A 1 -12.67 10.82 -9.29
CA MET A 1 -12.04 9.76 -10.12
C MET A 1 -10.82 10.32 -10.85
N LYS A 2 -9.73 9.54 -10.95
CA LYS A 2 -8.52 9.87 -11.71
C LYS A 2 -8.09 8.69 -12.57
N VAL A 3 -7.69 8.92 -13.82
CA VAL A 3 -7.03 7.94 -14.68
C VAL A 3 -5.58 8.38 -14.86
N VAL A 4 -4.63 7.57 -14.42
CA VAL A 4 -3.21 7.91 -14.38
C VAL A 4 -2.43 6.94 -15.26
N GLN A 5 -1.74 7.48 -16.25
CA GLN A 5 -0.80 6.72 -17.10
C GLN A 5 0.54 6.58 -16.39
N LEU A 6 1.15 5.40 -16.44
CA LEU A 6 2.44 5.15 -15.78
C LEU A 6 3.53 6.13 -16.21
N GLU A 7 3.58 6.45 -17.49
CA GLU A 7 4.59 7.33 -18.07
C GLU A 7 4.48 8.78 -17.62
N ALA A 8 3.30 9.18 -17.14
CA ALA A 8 3.08 10.51 -16.57
C ALA A 8 3.67 10.65 -15.15
N THR A 9 4.11 9.55 -14.54
CA THR A 9 4.64 9.53 -13.18
C THR A 9 6.16 9.35 -13.20
N PRO A 10 6.93 10.25 -12.56
CA PRO A 10 8.39 10.11 -12.52
C PRO A 10 8.78 8.90 -11.66
N GLU A 11 9.82 8.20 -12.12
CA GLU A 11 10.48 7.21 -11.29
C GLU A 11 11.49 7.90 -10.38
N VAL A 12 11.40 7.62 -9.10
CA VAL A 12 12.30 8.17 -8.09
C VAL A 12 13.03 7.06 -7.36
N ARG A 13 14.29 7.31 -7.00
CA ARG A 13 15.01 6.43 -6.09
C ARG A 13 14.33 6.46 -4.73
N GLY A 14 14.17 5.29 -4.11
CA GLY A 14 13.55 5.16 -2.79
C GLY A 14 14.37 5.79 -1.68
N LEU A 15 13.76 5.87 -0.51
CA LEU A 15 14.30 6.56 0.65
C LEU A 15 15.53 5.86 1.24
N GLU A 16 16.54 6.64 1.59
CA GLU A 16 17.84 6.18 2.10
C GLU A 16 17.79 5.52 3.50
N HIS A 17 16.65 5.62 4.22
CA HIS A 17 16.52 4.98 5.53
C HIS A 17 16.45 3.44 5.46
N ARG A 18 16.30 2.86 4.26
CA ARG A 18 16.44 1.43 3.95
C ARG A 18 17.63 1.25 3.00
N GLY A 19 18.40 0.17 3.17
CA GLY A 19 19.51 -0.13 2.27
C GLY A 19 19.08 -0.75 0.94
N GLY A 20 19.98 -0.72 -0.05
CA GLY A 20 19.82 -1.38 -1.33
C GLY A 20 19.15 -0.54 -2.43
N THR A 21 18.97 -1.19 -3.58
CA THR A 21 18.36 -0.58 -4.77
C THR A 21 16.85 -0.59 -4.65
N PHE A 22 16.25 0.60 -4.67
CA PHE A 22 14.81 0.78 -4.62
C PHE A 22 14.41 1.96 -5.52
N HIS A 23 13.56 1.69 -6.49
CA HIS A 23 12.92 2.68 -7.36
C HIS A 23 11.41 2.56 -7.25
N ALA A 24 10.72 3.68 -7.28
CA ALA A 24 9.27 3.70 -7.22
C ALA A 24 8.67 4.81 -8.10
N ARG A 25 7.51 4.52 -8.67
CA ARG A 25 6.61 5.51 -9.27
C ARG A 25 5.39 5.64 -8.37
N THR A 26 5.23 6.78 -7.74
CA THR A 26 4.01 7.10 -6.99
C THR A 26 2.92 7.47 -7.97
N ILE A 27 1.86 6.67 -8.02
CA ILE A 27 0.79 6.80 -9.01
C ILE A 27 -0.35 7.67 -8.46
N VAL A 28 -0.80 7.36 -7.23
CA VAL A 28 -1.87 8.09 -6.55
C VAL A 28 -1.50 8.25 -5.09
N GLU A 29 -1.81 9.42 -4.56
CA GLU A 29 -1.70 9.74 -3.12
C GLU A 29 -3.03 10.25 -2.60
N GLY A 30 -3.29 9.94 -1.34
CA GLY A 30 -4.38 10.52 -0.56
C GLY A 30 -4.05 11.94 -0.08
N LYS A 31 -4.82 12.41 0.89
CA LYS A 31 -4.66 13.74 1.48
C LYS A 31 -3.74 13.67 2.70
N PRO A 32 -2.58 14.36 2.69
CA PRO A 32 -1.66 14.39 3.83
C PRO A 32 -2.34 14.86 5.11
N GLY A 33 -1.95 14.30 6.25
CA GLY A 33 -2.46 14.68 7.57
C GLY A 33 -3.88 14.21 7.88
N THR A 34 -4.50 13.39 7.00
CA THR A 34 -5.81 12.79 7.26
C THR A 34 -5.70 11.30 7.61
N PRO A 35 -6.68 10.73 8.35
CA PRO A 35 -6.74 9.29 8.63
C PRO A 35 -6.77 8.44 7.36
N GLY A 36 -7.45 8.90 6.31
CA GLY A 36 -7.57 8.25 5.01
C GLY A 36 -6.38 8.46 4.07
N ASN A 37 -5.27 9.07 4.53
CA ASN A 37 -4.09 9.26 3.67
C ASN A 37 -3.49 7.93 3.23
N PHE A 38 -3.08 7.85 1.98
CA PHE A 38 -2.50 6.65 1.38
C PHE A 38 -1.49 6.99 0.29
N LYS A 39 -0.73 5.97 -0.13
CA LYS A 39 0.12 6.01 -1.32
C LYS A 39 -0.03 4.70 -2.09
N PHE A 40 -0.38 4.80 -3.36
CA PHE A 40 -0.28 3.71 -4.32
C PHE A 40 0.93 3.92 -5.23
N SER A 41 1.76 2.90 -5.35
CA SER A 41 2.99 2.95 -6.15
C SER A 41 3.28 1.63 -6.85
N LEU A 42 3.99 1.73 -7.99
CA LEU A 42 4.70 0.60 -8.59
C LEU A 42 6.17 0.72 -8.21
N SER A 43 6.72 -0.34 -7.65
CA SER A 43 8.04 -0.35 -7.04
C SER A 43 8.92 -1.48 -7.59
N ARG A 44 10.17 -1.14 -7.93
CA ARG A 44 11.22 -2.07 -8.35
C ARG A 44 12.30 -2.11 -7.29
N LEU A 45 12.63 -3.31 -6.81
CA LEU A 45 13.65 -3.49 -5.76
C LEU A 45 14.67 -4.53 -6.22
N GLY A 46 15.96 -4.19 -6.05
CA GLY A 46 17.07 -5.08 -6.38
C GLY A 46 17.27 -6.22 -5.38
N THR A 47 18.15 -7.15 -5.72
CA THR A 47 18.55 -8.27 -4.82
C THR A 47 19.40 -7.80 -3.66
N ASP A 48 19.99 -6.62 -3.73
CA ASP A 48 20.73 -5.93 -2.67
C ASP A 48 19.81 -5.24 -1.64
N TYR A 49 18.49 -5.18 -1.90
CA TYR A 49 17.53 -4.64 -0.95
C TYR A 49 17.23 -5.67 0.14
N SER A 50 17.31 -5.22 1.39
CA SER A 50 16.86 -6.00 2.54
C SER A 50 16.15 -5.11 3.54
N GLY A 51 15.15 -5.66 4.22
CA GLY A 51 14.43 -4.99 5.29
C GLY A 51 14.45 -5.84 6.55
N PRO A 52 14.75 -5.27 7.73
CA PRO A 52 14.69 -6.01 8.99
C PRO A 52 13.23 -6.41 9.29
N ARG A 53 13.04 -7.32 10.25
CA ARG A 53 11.71 -7.59 10.78
C ARG A 53 11.19 -6.35 11.51
N HIS A 54 10.02 -5.89 11.12
CA HIS A 54 9.41 -4.66 11.67
C HIS A 54 7.89 -4.71 11.57
N ARG A 55 7.23 -3.67 12.07
CA ARG A 55 5.78 -3.46 11.95
C ARG A 55 5.50 -2.01 11.60
N HIS A 56 4.30 -1.74 11.11
CA HIS A 56 3.81 -0.40 10.84
C HIS A 56 2.60 -0.05 11.71
N ASN A 57 2.29 1.23 11.81
CA ASN A 57 1.02 1.73 12.33
C ASN A 57 0.00 1.99 11.21
N PHE A 58 0.21 1.39 10.05
CA PHE A 58 -0.62 1.49 8.86
C PHE A 58 -0.71 0.12 8.17
N ASP A 59 -1.71 -0.06 7.31
CA ASP A 59 -1.90 -1.24 6.49
C ASP A 59 -1.09 -1.15 5.19
N GLN A 60 -0.68 -2.30 4.67
CA GLN A 60 -0.01 -2.40 3.37
C GLN A 60 -0.49 -3.60 2.59
N TYR A 61 -0.81 -3.38 1.30
CA TYR A 61 -0.87 -4.42 0.28
C TYR A 61 0.37 -4.43 -0.58
N ARG A 62 0.76 -5.62 -1.00
CA ARG A 62 1.82 -5.82 -1.98
C ARG A 62 1.44 -6.97 -2.92
N TYR A 63 1.12 -6.65 -4.17
CA TYR A 63 0.94 -7.66 -5.21
C TYR A 63 2.23 -7.79 -6.00
N MET A 64 2.80 -8.99 -6.03
CA MET A 64 4.03 -9.26 -6.75
C MET A 64 3.71 -9.46 -8.24
N ILE A 65 4.17 -8.54 -9.08
CA ILE A 65 4.01 -8.60 -10.53
C ILE A 65 5.10 -9.48 -11.13
N GLU A 66 6.36 -9.27 -10.69
CA GLU A 66 7.53 -10.01 -11.17
C GLU A 66 8.47 -10.35 -10.01
N GLY A 67 9.17 -11.46 -10.15
CA GLY A 67 10.17 -11.90 -9.18
C GLY A 67 9.61 -12.47 -7.89
N TRP A 68 10.43 -12.55 -6.85
CA TRP A 68 10.00 -13.04 -5.54
C TRP A 68 10.92 -12.59 -4.40
N SER A 69 10.31 -12.46 -3.23
CA SER A 69 10.97 -12.13 -1.96
C SER A 69 10.71 -13.22 -0.94
N ASP A 70 11.66 -13.43 -0.05
CA ASP A 70 11.55 -14.28 1.12
C ASP A 70 11.33 -13.38 2.35
N TYR A 71 10.27 -13.63 3.11
CA TYR A 71 9.96 -12.94 4.35
C TYR A 71 10.28 -13.78 5.60
N GLY A 72 11.21 -14.73 5.48
CA GLY A 72 11.61 -15.61 6.56
C GLY A 72 10.46 -16.48 7.06
N GLN A 73 10.13 -16.38 8.34
CA GLN A 73 9.03 -17.14 8.94
C GLN A 73 7.63 -16.82 8.36
N ASP A 74 7.47 -15.67 7.71
CA ASP A 74 6.21 -15.26 7.10
C ASP A 74 6.07 -15.82 5.67
N GLY A 75 7.07 -16.57 5.18
CA GLY A 75 7.06 -17.27 3.90
C GLY A 75 7.43 -16.40 2.70
N PRO A 76 7.43 -17.01 1.50
CA PRO A 76 7.75 -16.30 0.26
C PRO A 76 6.55 -15.52 -0.28
N LEU A 77 6.84 -14.40 -0.97
CA LEU A 77 5.90 -13.70 -1.83
C LEU A 77 6.44 -13.72 -3.26
N LYS A 78 5.76 -14.43 -4.17
CA LYS A 78 6.16 -14.68 -5.56
C LYS A 78 5.24 -13.96 -6.54
N ALA A 79 5.66 -13.85 -7.81
CA ALA A 79 4.82 -13.32 -8.87
C ALA A 79 3.42 -13.98 -8.88
N GLY A 80 2.37 -13.17 -8.98
CA GLY A 80 0.96 -13.58 -8.86
C GLY A 80 0.43 -13.67 -7.43
N MET A 81 1.26 -13.48 -6.41
CA MET A 81 0.83 -13.50 -5.01
C MET A 81 0.51 -12.10 -4.48
N LEU A 82 -0.46 -12.04 -3.58
CA LEU A 82 -0.78 -10.88 -2.74
C LEU A 82 -0.24 -11.11 -1.33
N GLY A 83 0.46 -10.12 -0.78
CA GLY A 83 0.76 -9.99 0.64
C GLY A 83 -0.09 -8.87 1.26
N TYR A 84 -0.80 -9.17 2.35
CA TYR A 84 -1.42 -8.19 3.23
C TYR A 84 -0.65 -8.11 4.53
N TYR A 85 -0.15 -6.93 4.84
CA TYR A 85 0.65 -6.61 6.02
C TYR A 85 -0.15 -5.66 6.90
N PRO A 86 -0.92 -6.20 7.87
CA PRO A 86 -1.79 -5.41 8.72
C PRO A 86 -1.02 -4.50 9.67
N GLU A 87 -1.62 -3.36 10.00
CA GLU A 87 -1.13 -2.48 11.06
C GLU A 87 -0.93 -3.23 12.38
N GLY A 88 0.15 -2.91 13.10
CA GLY A 88 0.51 -3.52 14.39
C GLY A 88 1.14 -4.91 14.29
N VAL A 89 1.15 -5.56 13.12
CA VAL A 89 1.67 -6.91 12.92
C VAL A 89 3.11 -6.87 12.42
N HIS A 90 3.99 -7.64 13.07
CA HIS A 90 5.39 -7.78 12.64
C HIS A 90 5.50 -8.68 11.40
N TYR A 91 6.34 -8.30 10.46
CA TYR A 91 6.66 -9.09 9.28
C TYR A 91 8.14 -8.96 8.86
N GLY A 92 8.60 -9.92 8.05
CA GLY A 92 9.98 -10.01 7.59
C GLY A 92 10.90 -10.84 8.51
N PRO A 93 12.24 -10.80 8.34
CA PRO A 93 12.94 -9.87 7.44
C PRO A 93 12.62 -10.11 5.97
N GLN A 94 12.70 -9.07 5.13
CA GLN A 94 12.55 -9.20 3.68
C GLN A 94 13.91 -9.35 3.01
N VAL A 95 14.05 -10.39 2.19
CA VAL A 95 15.23 -10.62 1.33
C VAL A 95 14.75 -10.92 -0.08
N ASN A 96 15.12 -10.09 -1.03
CA ASN A 96 14.77 -10.32 -2.43
C ASN A 96 15.70 -11.38 -3.02
N LYS A 97 15.12 -12.45 -3.55
CA LYS A 97 15.88 -13.54 -4.20
C LYS A 97 16.10 -13.29 -5.70
N THR A 98 15.27 -12.44 -6.28
CA THR A 98 15.43 -11.87 -7.62
C THR A 98 15.17 -10.36 -7.55
N GLU A 99 15.45 -9.62 -8.60
CA GLU A 99 14.81 -8.30 -8.76
C GLU A 99 13.29 -8.50 -8.75
N ILE A 100 12.57 -7.63 -8.08
CA ILE A 100 11.12 -7.69 -7.99
C ILE A 100 10.48 -6.42 -8.56
N TYR A 101 9.27 -6.60 -9.12
CA TYR A 101 8.38 -5.51 -9.49
C TYR A 101 7.03 -5.74 -8.83
N CYS A 102 6.53 -4.78 -8.11
CA CYS A 102 5.32 -4.96 -7.30
C CYS A 102 4.44 -3.70 -7.23
N ALA A 103 3.14 -3.93 -7.16
CA ALA A 103 2.14 -2.91 -6.87
C ALA A 103 1.96 -2.83 -5.35
N VAL A 104 2.22 -1.65 -4.77
CA VAL A 104 2.18 -1.42 -3.33
C VAL A 104 1.18 -0.34 -3.00
N LEU A 105 0.20 -0.66 -2.16
CA LEU A 105 -0.67 0.30 -1.50
C LEU A 105 -0.32 0.34 -0.01
N GLN A 106 -0.01 1.54 0.50
CA GLN A 106 0.20 1.83 1.91
C GLN A 106 -0.83 2.87 2.35
N PHE A 107 -1.55 2.63 3.42
CA PHE A 107 -2.72 3.44 3.79
C PHE A 107 -2.99 3.38 5.29
N GLY A 108 -3.73 4.33 5.81
CA GLY A 108 -3.94 4.56 7.24
C GLY A 108 -4.49 3.39 8.06
N GLY A 109 -4.95 2.33 7.39
CA GLY A 109 -5.54 1.17 8.04
C GLY A 109 -6.89 1.44 8.71
N ALA A 110 -7.46 0.41 9.30
CA ALA A 110 -8.77 0.51 9.94
C ALA A 110 -8.74 1.30 11.27
N SER A 111 -7.56 1.52 11.86
CA SER A 111 -7.41 2.38 13.05
C SER A 111 -7.49 3.87 12.71
N GLY A 112 -7.33 4.25 11.44
CA GLY A 112 -7.25 5.66 11.05
C GLY A 112 -5.97 6.36 11.52
N SER A 113 -4.91 5.62 11.88
CA SER A 113 -3.65 6.20 12.37
C SER A 113 -2.92 7.04 11.33
N GLY A 114 -3.30 6.93 10.05
CA GLY A 114 -2.74 7.69 8.95
C GLY A 114 -1.47 7.09 8.36
N TYR A 115 -1.06 7.62 7.21
CA TYR A 115 0.15 7.21 6.49
C TYR A 115 0.98 8.46 6.15
N LEU A 116 2.29 8.42 6.38
CA LEU A 116 3.22 9.48 5.96
C LEU A 116 3.64 9.29 4.51
N LEU A 117 3.46 10.34 3.70
CA LEU A 117 3.95 10.35 2.33
C LEU A 117 5.48 10.46 2.27
N PRO A 118 6.12 9.98 1.20
CA PRO A 118 7.58 10.04 1.05
C PRO A 118 8.20 11.42 1.25
N ARG A 119 7.50 12.48 0.85
CA ARG A 119 7.98 13.87 1.04
C ARG A 119 7.97 14.28 2.52
N GLU A 120 6.98 13.83 3.31
CA GLU A 120 6.90 14.08 4.75
C GLU A 120 8.00 13.28 5.47
N VAL A 121 8.18 12.01 5.08
CA VAL A 121 9.28 11.17 5.60
C VAL A 121 10.64 11.80 5.31
N LYS A 122 10.86 12.30 4.08
CA LYS A 122 12.11 12.95 3.70
C LYS A 122 12.37 14.22 4.52
N ALA A 123 11.37 15.08 4.67
CA ALA A 123 11.50 16.30 5.44
C ALA A 123 11.85 16.01 6.91
N GLY A 124 11.07 15.13 7.57
CA GLY A 124 11.33 14.75 8.97
C GLY A 124 12.68 14.05 9.16
N MET A 125 13.14 13.26 8.18
CA MET A 125 14.45 12.65 8.21
C MET A 125 15.57 13.69 8.16
N GLU A 126 15.49 14.71 7.28
CA GLU A 126 16.49 15.77 7.19
C GLU A 126 16.57 16.60 8.48
N GLU A 127 15.44 16.86 9.12
CA GLU A 127 15.41 17.54 10.42
C GLU A 127 16.05 16.68 11.53
N LEU A 128 15.75 15.38 11.56
CA LEU A 128 16.32 14.47 12.56
C LEU A 128 17.83 14.25 12.38
N LYS A 129 18.39 14.37 11.17
CA LYS A 129 19.84 14.33 10.92
C LYS A 129 20.61 15.42 11.69
N GLN A 130 19.96 16.52 12.05
CA GLN A 130 20.57 17.57 12.88
C GLN A 130 20.86 17.12 14.32
N ILE A 131 20.13 16.11 14.82
CA ILE A 131 20.21 15.61 16.19
C ILE A 131 20.60 14.15 16.33
N GLY A 132 20.90 13.46 15.19
CA GLY A 132 21.27 12.04 15.17
C GLY A 132 21.71 11.60 13.79
N GLU A 133 21.75 10.27 13.61
CA GLU A 133 22.06 9.63 12.32
C GLU A 133 21.16 8.44 12.08
N PHE A 134 20.89 8.12 10.79
CA PHE A 134 20.20 6.91 10.39
C PHE A 134 21.19 5.88 9.90
N LYS A 135 21.15 4.70 10.51
CA LYS A 135 22.02 3.56 10.15
C LYS A 135 21.25 2.26 10.28
N ASP A 136 21.31 1.41 9.28
CA ASP A 136 20.70 0.07 9.26
C ASP A 136 19.19 0.07 9.65
N GLY A 137 18.44 1.11 9.23
CA GLY A 137 17.02 1.28 9.54
C GLY A 137 16.72 1.82 10.94
N VAL A 138 17.75 2.14 11.72
CA VAL A 138 17.64 2.68 13.08
C VAL A 138 18.08 4.14 13.10
N PHE A 139 17.31 4.99 13.79
CA PHE A 139 17.73 6.35 14.14
C PHE A 139 18.53 6.30 15.46
N HIS A 140 19.77 6.73 15.42
CA HIS A 140 20.67 6.87 16.55
C HIS A 140 20.75 8.33 16.97
N ARG A 141 20.09 8.67 18.06
CA ARG A 141 20.12 10.04 18.62
C ARG A 141 21.50 10.38 19.17
N ARG A 142 21.98 11.59 18.90
CA ARG A 142 23.26 12.09 19.40
C ARG A 142 23.27 12.13 20.94
N GLU A 143 24.42 11.89 21.54
CA GLU A 143 24.60 11.97 22.98
C GLU A 143 24.31 13.39 23.48
N GLY A 144 23.66 13.49 24.66
CA GLY A 144 23.23 14.77 25.25
C GLY A 144 21.92 15.35 24.69
N VAL A 145 21.37 14.80 23.60
CA VAL A 145 20.07 15.22 23.07
C VAL A 145 18.95 14.44 23.78
N PRO A 146 17.92 15.12 24.33
CA PRO A 146 16.81 14.45 25.02
C PRO A 146 16.05 13.47 24.15
N GLY A 147 15.62 12.34 24.73
CA GLY A 147 14.81 11.31 24.08
C GLY A 147 15.47 9.94 24.02
N LYS A 148 14.77 8.95 23.46
CA LYS A 148 15.28 7.57 23.28
C LYS A 148 16.53 7.59 22.40
N ARG A 149 17.59 6.87 22.83
CA ARG A 149 18.88 6.81 22.13
C ARG A 149 18.76 6.17 20.75
N ASN A 150 18.07 5.03 20.67
CA ASN A 150 17.87 4.26 19.45
C ASN A 150 16.37 4.04 19.22
N MET A 151 15.92 4.29 18.00
CA MET A 151 14.53 4.07 17.58
C MET A 151 14.49 3.48 16.17
N ASP A 152 13.43 2.73 15.85
CA ASP A 152 13.16 2.41 14.44
C ASP A 152 13.13 3.71 13.63
N GLY A 153 13.77 3.71 12.46
CA GLY A 153 13.95 4.93 11.69
C GLY A 153 12.63 5.54 11.22
N PHE A 154 11.64 4.71 10.85
CA PHE A 154 10.32 5.21 10.47
C PHE A 154 9.55 5.75 11.70
N GLN A 155 9.60 5.05 12.83
CA GLN A 155 8.97 5.51 14.06
C GLN A 155 9.53 6.87 14.49
N ALA A 156 10.85 7.05 14.45
CA ALA A 156 11.49 8.32 14.81
C ALA A 156 11.00 9.48 13.92
N ILE A 157 10.91 9.24 12.61
CA ILE A 157 10.42 10.23 11.65
C ILE A 157 8.93 10.53 11.91
N TRP A 158 8.12 9.50 12.12
CA TRP A 158 6.69 9.64 12.34
C TRP A 158 6.40 10.46 13.61
N GLU A 159 7.06 10.12 14.73
CA GLU A 159 6.94 10.83 15.99
C GLU A 159 7.40 12.31 15.89
N HIS A 160 8.46 12.53 15.11
CA HIS A 160 8.96 13.89 14.87
C HIS A 160 7.95 14.73 14.06
N VAL A 161 7.43 14.19 12.96
CA VAL A 161 6.47 14.89 12.09
C VAL A 161 5.15 15.18 12.81
N HIS A 162 4.68 14.26 13.64
CA HIS A 162 3.39 14.42 14.34
C HIS A 162 3.51 15.06 15.73
N GLY A 163 4.73 15.22 16.27
CA GLY A 163 4.95 15.78 17.60
C GLY A 163 4.38 14.94 18.74
N ARG A 164 4.11 13.66 18.51
CA ARG A 164 3.53 12.72 19.48
C ARG A 164 4.11 11.33 19.35
N GLU A 165 3.99 10.51 20.41
CA GLU A 165 4.43 9.12 20.40
C GLU A 165 3.60 8.27 19.43
N MET A 166 4.28 7.40 18.67
CA MET A 166 3.62 6.44 17.79
C MET A 166 3.08 5.28 18.62
N HIS A 167 1.77 5.10 18.56
CA HIS A 167 1.12 3.92 19.12
C HIS A 167 0.78 2.94 18.00
N TYR A 168 1.22 1.69 18.17
CA TYR A 168 0.83 0.63 17.26
C TYR A 168 -0.53 0.08 17.67
N PRO A 169 -1.52 0.05 16.78
CA PRO A 169 -2.79 -0.58 17.10
C PRO A 169 -2.57 -2.07 17.39
N LYS A 170 -3.48 -2.66 18.16
CA LYS A 170 -3.47 -4.12 18.37
C LYS A 170 -3.65 -4.82 17.03
N GLY A 171 -2.75 -5.72 16.68
CA GLY A 171 -2.83 -6.49 15.45
C GLY A 171 -4.12 -7.31 15.38
N ARG A 172 -4.88 -7.16 14.29
CA ARG A 172 -6.10 -7.96 14.03
C ARG A 172 -5.78 -9.40 13.65
N TYR A 173 -4.55 -9.66 13.24
CA TYR A 173 -4.04 -10.95 12.78
C TYR A 173 -2.77 -11.30 13.54
N ALA A 174 -2.50 -12.59 13.68
CA ALA A 174 -1.28 -13.08 14.34
C ALA A 174 -0.02 -12.92 13.47
N ALA A 175 -0.20 -12.88 12.15
CA ALA A 175 0.87 -12.78 11.13
C ALA A 175 0.35 -12.06 9.89
N PRO A 176 1.21 -11.61 8.97
CA PRO A 176 0.79 -11.18 7.63
C PRO A 176 0.10 -12.32 6.89
N ILE A 177 -0.70 -11.96 5.88
CA ILE A 177 -1.43 -12.92 5.06
C ILE A 177 -0.81 -12.92 3.66
N SER A 178 -0.40 -14.08 3.18
CA SER A 178 0.07 -14.28 1.81
C SER A 178 -0.89 -15.20 1.07
N LEU A 179 -1.30 -14.79 -0.13
CA LEU A 179 -2.27 -15.48 -0.97
C LEU A 179 -1.71 -15.68 -2.37
N ASP A 180 -1.86 -16.88 -2.90
CA ASP A 180 -1.53 -17.17 -4.29
C ASP A 180 -2.79 -17.06 -5.15
N SER A 181 -2.81 -16.12 -6.09
CA SER A 181 -3.95 -15.91 -6.98
C SER A 181 -4.29 -17.12 -7.85
N ALA A 182 -3.33 -18.03 -8.07
CA ALA A 182 -3.56 -19.27 -8.81
C ALA A 182 -4.52 -20.24 -8.11
N HIS A 183 -4.63 -20.14 -6.77
CA HIS A 183 -5.51 -20.99 -5.97
C HIS A 183 -6.95 -20.49 -5.86
N PHE A 184 -7.26 -19.34 -6.46
CA PHE A 184 -8.61 -18.77 -6.48
C PHE A 184 -9.27 -19.00 -7.83
N ASP A 185 -10.53 -19.41 -7.81
CA ASP A 185 -11.34 -19.54 -9.02
C ASP A 185 -11.88 -18.17 -9.48
N TRP A 186 -12.06 -18.02 -10.80
CA TRP A 186 -12.79 -16.91 -11.36
C TRP A 186 -14.29 -17.09 -11.15
N VAL A 187 -14.91 -16.19 -10.40
CA VAL A 187 -16.36 -16.21 -10.17
C VAL A 187 -17.00 -15.12 -11.03
N PRO A 188 -17.99 -15.47 -11.89
CA PRO A 188 -18.72 -14.46 -12.67
C PRO A 188 -19.33 -13.39 -11.75
N LEU A 189 -19.09 -12.12 -12.05
CA LEU A 189 -19.61 -11.01 -11.25
C LEU A 189 -21.11 -10.84 -11.56
N LYS A 190 -21.94 -10.98 -10.52
CA LYS A 190 -23.39 -10.92 -10.66
C LYS A 190 -23.86 -9.57 -11.21
N GLY A 191 -24.75 -9.59 -12.18
CA GLY A 191 -25.32 -8.38 -12.79
C GLY A 191 -24.44 -7.77 -13.89
N THR A 192 -23.36 -8.42 -14.27
CA THR A 192 -22.48 -8.01 -15.37
C THR A 192 -22.45 -9.07 -16.48
N ASN A 193 -21.95 -8.71 -17.66
CA ASN A 193 -21.69 -9.63 -18.75
C ASN A 193 -20.21 -9.59 -19.12
N GLY A 194 -19.54 -10.75 -19.14
CA GLY A 194 -18.13 -10.89 -19.45
C GLY A 194 -17.19 -10.34 -18.37
N VAL A 195 -17.65 -10.22 -17.10
CA VAL A 195 -16.81 -9.84 -15.97
C VAL A 195 -16.79 -10.94 -14.93
N ALA A 196 -15.59 -11.30 -14.48
CA ALA A 196 -15.39 -12.24 -13.38
C ALA A 196 -14.39 -11.66 -12.37
N GLU A 197 -14.49 -12.11 -11.11
CA GLU A 197 -13.62 -11.67 -10.02
C GLU A 197 -12.92 -12.84 -9.31
N LYS A 198 -11.78 -12.55 -8.73
CA LYS A 198 -11.14 -13.32 -7.65
C LYS A 198 -11.09 -12.41 -6.43
N LEU A 199 -12.05 -12.50 -5.53
CA LEU A 199 -12.01 -11.76 -4.27
C LEU A 199 -11.05 -12.47 -3.31
N PHE A 200 -9.92 -11.85 -3.00
CA PHE A 200 -8.94 -12.41 -2.07
C PHE A 200 -9.41 -12.32 -0.63
N GLY A 201 -10.14 -11.28 -0.28
CA GLY A 201 -10.75 -11.14 1.03
C GLY A 201 -11.18 -9.72 1.37
N VAL A 202 -11.99 -9.63 2.43
CA VAL A 202 -12.31 -8.40 3.17
C VAL A 202 -11.71 -8.55 4.56
N TRP A 203 -10.71 -7.72 4.91
CA TRP A 203 -9.77 -7.99 6.00
C TRP A 203 -10.13 -7.34 7.32
N THR A 204 -10.87 -6.24 7.27
CA THR A 204 -11.18 -5.45 8.46
C THR A 204 -12.65 -5.08 8.52
N GLU A 205 -13.09 -4.67 9.71
CA GLU A 205 -14.43 -4.13 9.97
C GLU A 205 -14.76 -2.90 9.12
N ARG A 206 -13.71 -2.23 8.56
CA ARG A 206 -13.84 -1.07 7.68
C ARG A 206 -13.74 -1.43 6.19
N ARG A 207 -13.98 -2.72 5.88
CA ARG A 207 -14.09 -3.24 4.51
C ARG A 207 -12.83 -3.08 3.64
N THR A 208 -11.65 -3.01 4.26
CA THR A 208 -10.37 -3.11 3.57
C THR A 208 -10.33 -4.41 2.76
N GLN A 209 -10.09 -4.35 1.44
CA GLN A 209 -10.21 -5.52 0.57
C GLN A 209 -9.22 -5.51 -0.59
N ALA A 210 -9.01 -6.68 -1.20
CA ALA A 210 -8.21 -6.81 -2.42
C ALA A 210 -8.73 -7.95 -3.29
N GLY A 211 -8.49 -7.86 -4.61
CA GLY A 211 -8.89 -8.89 -5.56
C GLY A 211 -8.39 -8.62 -6.97
N LEU A 212 -8.79 -9.49 -7.89
CA LEU A 212 -8.59 -9.32 -9.33
C LEU A 212 -9.94 -9.30 -10.04
N PHE A 213 -10.04 -8.50 -11.11
CA PHE A 213 -11.15 -8.57 -12.06
C PHE A 213 -10.61 -8.95 -13.43
N LYS A 214 -11.34 -9.83 -14.11
CA LYS A 214 -11.13 -10.15 -15.51
C LYS A 214 -12.33 -9.68 -16.32
N LEU A 215 -12.07 -8.87 -17.33
CA LEU A 215 -13.05 -8.34 -18.26
C LEU A 215 -12.80 -8.96 -19.63
N GLU A 216 -13.78 -9.64 -20.17
CA GLU A 216 -13.71 -10.11 -21.56
C GLU A 216 -13.77 -8.94 -22.55
N LYS A 217 -13.28 -9.13 -23.76
CA LYS A 217 -13.41 -8.14 -24.82
C LYS A 217 -14.86 -7.72 -25.02
N GLY A 218 -15.12 -6.40 -25.00
CA GLY A 218 -16.44 -5.80 -25.12
C GLY A 218 -17.21 -5.68 -23.80
N ALA A 219 -16.68 -6.21 -22.71
CA ALA A 219 -17.29 -6.08 -21.39
C ALA A 219 -17.24 -4.63 -20.88
N ARG A 220 -18.25 -4.27 -20.07
CA ARG A 220 -18.32 -3.02 -19.33
C ARG A 220 -18.35 -3.34 -17.83
N PHE A 221 -17.50 -2.68 -17.08
CA PHE A 221 -17.38 -2.84 -15.65
C PHE A 221 -17.49 -1.49 -14.94
N GLU A 222 -18.39 -1.40 -13.97
CA GLU A 222 -18.51 -0.23 -13.10
C GLU A 222 -17.56 -0.40 -11.90
N ALA A 223 -16.42 0.27 -11.94
CA ALA A 223 -15.54 0.41 -10.80
C ALA A 223 -16.18 1.40 -9.81
N ALA A 224 -16.41 0.96 -8.59
CA ALA A 224 -17.10 1.73 -7.55
C ALA A 224 -16.47 1.47 -6.18
N GLY A 225 -16.76 2.37 -5.23
CA GLY A 225 -16.17 2.33 -3.89
C GLY A 225 -14.77 2.93 -3.87
N HIS A 226 -14.32 3.32 -2.67
CA HIS A 226 -13.01 3.94 -2.49
C HIS A 226 -11.89 2.95 -2.79
N GLY A 227 -11.18 3.12 -3.92
CA GLY A 227 -10.16 2.15 -4.30
C GLY A 227 -9.37 2.46 -5.56
N VAL A 228 -8.41 1.60 -5.79
CA VAL A 228 -7.47 1.65 -6.91
C VAL A 228 -7.65 0.41 -7.79
N TYR A 229 -7.73 0.62 -9.10
CA TYR A 229 -7.79 -0.41 -10.12
C TYR A 229 -6.59 -0.25 -11.06
N LEU A 230 -5.66 -1.20 -11.01
CA LEU A 230 -4.46 -1.23 -11.85
C LEU A 230 -4.65 -2.21 -13.00
N VAL A 231 -4.48 -1.77 -14.23
CA VAL A 231 -4.44 -2.66 -15.41
C VAL A 231 -3.15 -3.48 -15.37
N LEU A 232 -3.25 -4.77 -15.12
CA LEU A 232 -2.11 -5.70 -15.19
C LEU A 232 -1.82 -6.11 -16.64
N SER A 233 -2.87 -6.28 -17.46
CA SER A 233 -2.76 -6.60 -18.88
C SER A 233 -4.02 -6.22 -19.64
N GLY A 234 -3.94 -6.15 -20.97
CA GLY A 234 -5.04 -5.83 -21.87
C GLY A 234 -5.16 -4.33 -22.17
N ALA A 235 -6.25 -3.99 -22.87
CA ALA A 235 -6.52 -2.63 -23.34
C ALA A 235 -8.01 -2.28 -23.31
N GLY A 236 -8.31 -0.97 -23.14
CA GLY A 236 -9.68 -0.47 -23.07
C GLY A 236 -9.73 1.03 -22.92
N ALA A 237 -10.83 1.53 -22.33
CA ALA A 237 -11.01 2.94 -22.03
C ALA A 237 -11.75 3.14 -20.71
N CYS A 238 -11.49 4.28 -20.06
CA CYS A 238 -12.24 4.76 -18.91
C CYS A 238 -12.40 6.28 -19.01
N ALA A 239 -13.65 6.78 -19.04
CA ALA A 239 -13.96 8.20 -19.16
C ALA A 239 -13.20 8.90 -20.31
N GLY A 240 -13.13 8.24 -21.48
CA GLY A 240 -12.42 8.76 -22.67
C GLY A 240 -10.89 8.63 -22.62
N ASN A 241 -10.30 8.17 -21.52
CA ASN A 241 -8.87 7.92 -21.43
C ASN A 241 -8.55 6.48 -21.83
N PRO A 242 -7.48 6.22 -22.62
CA PRO A 242 -7.07 4.88 -22.97
C PRO A 242 -6.55 4.14 -21.74
N LEU A 243 -6.91 2.87 -21.63
CA LEU A 243 -6.36 1.94 -20.64
C LEU A 243 -5.38 1.00 -21.35
N LYS A 244 -4.19 0.89 -20.81
CA LYS A 244 -3.12 -0.04 -21.20
C LYS A 244 -2.43 -0.57 -19.95
N GLN A 245 -1.51 -1.50 -20.12
CA GLN A 245 -0.77 -2.06 -18.99
C GLN A 245 -0.21 -0.96 -18.07
N TYR A 246 -0.45 -1.13 -16.77
CA TYR A 246 -0.10 -0.23 -15.65
C TYR A 246 -0.82 1.12 -15.64
N THR A 247 -1.81 1.35 -16.51
CA THR A 247 -2.75 2.46 -16.28
C THR A 247 -3.54 2.19 -15.00
N THR A 248 -3.69 3.21 -14.18
CA THR A 248 -4.40 3.14 -12.90
C THR A 248 -5.67 3.99 -12.94
N VAL A 249 -6.79 3.41 -12.54
CA VAL A 249 -8.04 4.12 -12.27
C VAL A 249 -8.20 4.20 -10.75
N TYR A 250 -8.27 5.42 -10.21
CA TYR A 250 -8.59 5.69 -8.82
C TYR A 250 -9.99 6.26 -8.70
N VAL A 251 -10.79 5.71 -7.79
CA VAL A 251 -12.20 6.07 -7.56
C VAL A 251 -12.35 6.48 -6.10
N GLU A 252 -12.92 7.67 -5.86
CA GLU A 252 -13.29 8.13 -4.52
C GLU A 252 -14.53 7.38 -4.01
N ALA A 253 -14.82 7.50 -2.72
CA ALA A 253 -15.85 6.70 -2.05
C ALA A 253 -17.26 6.85 -2.66
N ASP A 254 -17.60 8.04 -3.14
CA ASP A 254 -18.92 8.40 -3.72
C ASP A 254 -18.92 8.45 -5.26
N GLU A 255 -17.78 8.16 -5.89
CA GLU A 255 -17.61 8.17 -7.34
C GLU A 255 -17.77 6.78 -7.96
N ARG A 256 -17.96 6.77 -9.27
CA ARG A 256 -18.00 5.58 -10.11
C ARG A 256 -17.24 5.83 -11.41
N ALA A 257 -16.66 4.78 -11.94
CA ALA A 257 -15.94 4.82 -13.22
C ALA A 257 -16.36 3.64 -14.09
N ILE A 258 -16.71 3.89 -15.34
CA ILE A 258 -16.99 2.82 -16.30
C ILE A 258 -15.71 2.48 -17.03
N ILE A 259 -15.28 1.22 -16.90
CA ILE A 259 -14.17 0.62 -17.64
C ILE A 259 -14.78 -0.20 -18.80
N GLU A 260 -14.35 0.10 -20.02
CA GLU A 260 -14.78 -0.58 -21.25
C GLU A 260 -13.59 -1.33 -21.85
N ALA A 261 -13.69 -2.64 -21.97
CA ALA A 261 -12.62 -3.50 -22.46
C ALA A 261 -12.62 -3.58 -23.99
N SER A 262 -11.57 -3.11 -24.67
CA SER A 262 -11.39 -3.33 -26.12
C SER A 262 -10.66 -4.65 -26.42
N GLU A 263 -9.94 -5.18 -25.44
CA GLU A 263 -9.33 -6.52 -25.40
C GLU A 263 -9.66 -7.13 -24.03
N GLU A 264 -9.29 -8.38 -23.76
CA GLU A 264 -9.40 -8.92 -22.40
C GLU A 264 -8.53 -8.10 -21.45
N ILE A 265 -9.12 -7.60 -20.36
CA ILE A 265 -8.40 -6.81 -19.32
C ILE A 265 -8.30 -7.64 -18.05
N LEU A 266 -7.11 -7.64 -17.44
CA LEU A 266 -6.88 -8.09 -16.07
C LEU A 266 -6.62 -6.86 -15.18
N LEU A 267 -7.46 -6.65 -14.16
CA LEU A 267 -7.32 -5.57 -13.18
C LEU A 267 -6.93 -6.12 -11.81
N LEU A 268 -5.95 -5.49 -11.16
CA LEU A 268 -5.75 -5.61 -9.72
C LEU A 268 -6.57 -4.53 -9.02
N HIS A 269 -7.35 -4.93 -8.03
CA HIS A 269 -8.14 -4.03 -7.21
C HIS A 269 -7.64 -4.00 -5.77
N TYR A 270 -7.46 -2.80 -5.25
CA TYR A 270 -7.25 -2.51 -3.84
C TYR A 270 -8.35 -1.58 -3.33
N GLY A 271 -9.20 -2.07 -2.43
CA GLY A 271 -10.20 -1.29 -1.73
C GLY A 271 -9.63 -0.67 -0.45
N LEU A 272 -9.77 0.64 -0.33
CA LEU A 272 -9.38 1.42 0.84
C LEU A 272 -10.46 1.29 1.94
N PRO A 273 -10.10 1.46 3.22
CA PRO A 273 -11.05 1.40 4.32
C PRO A 273 -12.06 2.55 4.28
N ASP A 274 -13.26 2.32 4.79
CA ASP A 274 -14.21 3.40 5.09
C ASP A 274 -13.86 4.03 6.44
N LEU A 275 -13.39 5.27 6.42
CA LEU A 275 -12.99 6.07 7.58
C LEU A 275 -13.84 7.34 7.73
N SER A 276 -14.99 7.40 7.07
CA SER A 276 -15.85 8.59 7.02
C SER A 276 -16.30 9.08 8.40
N ASP A 277 -16.51 8.18 9.35
CA ASP A 277 -16.87 8.52 10.74
C ASP A 277 -15.69 9.13 11.53
N ILE A 278 -14.46 8.68 11.29
CA ILE A 278 -13.24 9.22 11.90
C ILE A 278 -12.94 10.61 11.33
N GLU A 279 -12.99 10.77 10.02
CA GLU A 279 -12.76 12.04 9.34
C GLU A 279 -13.80 13.11 9.71
N ALA A 280 -15.08 12.71 9.84
CA ALA A 280 -16.17 13.59 10.25
C ALA A 280 -16.05 14.06 11.71
N SER A 281 -15.50 13.23 12.61
CA SER A 281 -15.29 13.57 14.00
C SER A 281 -14.12 14.55 14.23
N GLY A 282 -13.26 14.73 13.22
CA GLY A 282 -12.02 15.49 13.36
C GLY A 282 -11.00 14.82 14.29
N ASP A 283 -11.27 13.59 14.69
CA ASP A 283 -10.42 12.82 15.61
C ASP A 283 -9.23 12.23 14.83
N THR A 284 -8.19 13.04 14.70
CA THR A 284 -6.89 12.60 14.17
C THR A 284 -6.07 11.85 15.23
N SER A 285 -6.56 11.76 16.47
CA SER A 285 -5.98 10.95 17.51
C SER A 285 -6.56 9.52 17.39
N GLY A 286 -5.84 8.61 16.75
CA GLY A 286 -6.15 7.18 16.81
C GLY A 286 -6.09 6.64 18.25
N THR A 287 -6.93 7.18 19.12
CA THR A 287 -7.10 6.71 20.50
C THR A 287 -8.12 5.58 20.48
N LEU A 288 -7.68 4.38 20.11
CA LEU A 288 -8.31 3.20 20.64
C LEU A 288 -8.05 3.22 22.15
N GLN A 289 -9.02 3.68 22.92
CA GLN A 289 -9.06 3.40 24.34
C GLN A 289 -8.91 1.87 24.49
N ALA A 290 -7.84 1.46 25.16
CA ALA A 290 -7.73 0.11 25.66
C ALA A 290 -8.94 -0.11 26.57
N ALA A 291 -9.92 -0.87 26.14
CA ALA A 291 -10.89 -1.47 27.04
C ALA A 291 -10.08 -2.44 27.91
N GLU A 292 -10.09 -2.18 29.22
CA GLU A 292 -9.53 -3.01 30.27
C GLU A 292 -10.06 -4.46 30.23
#